data_5a9008bbabb5dae2411fe0a07180fb59
#
_entry.id   5a9008bbabb5dae2411fe0a07180fb59
#
_cell.length_a   1.000
_cell.length_b   1.000
_cell.length_c   1.000
_cell.angle_alpha   90.00
_cell.angle_beta   90.00
_cell.angle_gamma   90.00
#
_symmetry.space_group_name_H-M   'P 1'
#
loop_
_entity.id
_entity.type
_entity.pdbx_description
1 polymer ?
#
loop_
_entity_poly.entity_id
_entity_poly.type
_entity_poly.pdbx_seq_one_letter_code
_entity_poly.pdbx_strand_id
1 'polypeptide(L)'
;PCAPSLMPDVGGMMWNLPNTISQGYIVVATDYPGLGTDGIHPYLIGESEARSVLDSVRAARELPNTGASNRFAVWGHSQGGHAALYTGEVAARYAPDLKLVGVAAAAPATYLVELFDADESTSQDLVAMTVLSWTRLKNIPVANVVEPQAMSAFEATARDCIESVSEFEKIEKDESPLQSGQFLKVDPAKADPWKGIMLHNT
;
A
#
# COMPACT_ATOMS: atom_id res chain seq x y z
N PRO A 1 -11.99 -6.34 -1.20
CA PRO A 1 -11.95 -7.39 -2.23
C PRO A 1 -10.65 -7.40 -3.04
N CYS A 2 -9.81 -6.37 -3.00
CA CYS A 2 -8.56 -6.24 -3.77
C CYS A 2 -7.40 -7.07 -3.19
N ALA A 3 -7.60 -8.35 -2.90
CA ALA A 3 -6.53 -9.20 -2.38
C ALA A 3 -5.70 -9.78 -3.53
N PRO A 4 -4.40 -9.48 -3.66
CA PRO A 4 -3.55 -10.06 -4.69
C PRO A 4 -3.53 -11.58 -4.70
N SER A 5 -3.64 -12.23 -3.54
CA SER A 5 -3.68 -13.69 -3.44
C SER A 5 -4.91 -14.34 -4.07
N LEU A 6 -5.97 -13.57 -4.33
CA LEU A 6 -7.21 -14.05 -4.97
C LEU A 6 -7.25 -13.77 -6.48
N MET A 7 -6.21 -13.15 -7.03
CA MET A 7 -6.13 -12.86 -8.47
C MET A 7 -5.83 -14.12 -9.28
N PRO A 8 -6.32 -14.19 -10.52
CA PRO A 8 -6.07 -15.34 -11.40
C PRO A 8 -4.58 -15.57 -11.70
N ASP A 9 -3.78 -14.53 -11.78
CA ASP A 9 -2.33 -14.57 -12.01
C ASP A 9 -1.55 -13.94 -10.87
N VAL A 10 -1.56 -14.59 -9.71
CA VAL A 10 -0.80 -14.17 -8.52
C VAL A 10 0.70 -14.06 -8.82
N GLY A 11 1.22 -14.96 -9.65
CA GLY A 11 2.65 -14.98 -10.00
C GLY A 11 3.09 -13.77 -10.83
N GLY A 12 2.21 -13.25 -11.67
CA GLY A 12 2.46 -12.07 -12.50
C GLY A 12 2.67 -10.78 -11.72
N MET A 13 2.12 -10.71 -10.51
CA MET A 13 2.32 -9.55 -9.61
C MET A 13 3.68 -9.55 -8.91
N MET A 14 4.42 -10.66 -8.97
CA MET A 14 5.74 -10.79 -8.35
C MET A 14 6.83 -10.69 -9.42
N TRP A 15 7.38 -9.50 -9.60
CA TRP A 15 8.40 -9.26 -10.62
C TRP A 15 9.59 -10.20 -10.46
N ASN A 16 10.03 -10.77 -11.57
CA ASN A 16 11.17 -11.68 -11.64
C ASN A 16 11.03 -12.97 -10.82
N LEU A 17 9.79 -13.37 -10.46
CA LEU A 17 9.51 -14.55 -9.64
C LEU A 17 10.19 -15.84 -10.16
N PRO A 18 10.08 -16.21 -11.46
CA PRO A 18 10.70 -17.45 -11.96
C PRO A 18 12.21 -17.49 -11.75
N ASN A 19 12.90 -16.37 -12.01
CA ASN A 19 14.35 -16.30 -11.82
C ASN A 19 14.74 -16.38 -10.33
N THR A 20 13.99 -15.70 -9.47
CA THR A 20 14.25 -15.74 -8.02
C THR A 20 14.08 -17.16 -7.47
N ILE A 21 13.03 -17.87 -7.88
CA ILE A 21 12.80 -19.27 -7.48
C ILE A 21 13.91 -20.19 -8.04
N SER A 22 14.33 -19.97 -9.29
CA SER A 22 15.38 -20.79 -9.91
C SER A 22 16.74 -20.68 -9.20
N GLN A 23 16.97 -19.60 -8.47
CA GLN A 23 18.15 -19.40 -7.64
C GLN A 23 18.02 -20.01 -6.23
N GLY A 24 16.94 -20.74 -5.95
CA GLY A 24 16.72 -21.44 -4.68
C GLY A 24 16.12 -20.57 -3.57
N TYR A 25 15.58 -19.40 -3.89
CA TYR A 25 14.85 -18.60 -2.92
C TYR A 25 13.41 -19.06 -2.77
N ILE A 26 12.90 -18.95 -1.56
CA ILE A 26 11.47 -19.00 -1.28
C ILE A 26 10.96 -17.55 -1.38
N VAL A 27 9.91 -17.34 -2.16
CA VAL A 27 9.28 -16.04 -2.29
C VAL A 27 7.93 -16.08 -1.58
N VAL A 28 7.69 -15.09 -0.75
CA VAL A 28 6.42 -14.89 -0.06
C VAL A 28 5.96 -13.45 -0.25
N ALA A 29 4.69 -13.28 -0.55
CA ALA A 29 4.04 -11.98 -0.62
C ALA A 29 2.80 -12.01 0.27
N THR A 30 2.50 -10.88 0.91
CA THR A 30 1.35 -10.76 1.81
C THR A 30 0.26 -9.90 1.18
N ASP A 31 -0.99 -10.29 1.40
CA ASP A 31 -2.07 -9.32 1.33
C ASP A 31 -2.00 -8.44 2.57
N TYR A 32 -2.10 -7.13 2.40
CA TYR A 32 -2.16 -6.24 3.55
C TYR A 32 -3.53 -6.33 4.25
N PRO A 33 -3.63 -5.97 5.55
CA PRO A 33 -4.90 -5.96 6.26
C PRO A 33 -5.97 -5.19 5.49
N GLY A 34 -7.19 -5.69 5.46
CA GLY A 34 -8.30 -5.11 4.72
C GLY A 34 -8.33 -5.43 3.22
N LEU A 35 -7.29 -6.05 2.66
CA LEU A 35 -7.32 -6.61 1.31
C LEU A 35 -7.76 -8.08 1.39
N GLY A 36 -8.97 -8.37 0.92
CA GLY A 36 -9.58 -9.70 1.01
C GLY A 36 -10.08 -10.12 2.38
N THR A 37 -9.89 -9.30 3.40
CA THR A 37 -10.38 -9.51 4.77
C THR A 37 -11.29 -8.37 5.20
N ASP A 38 -12.00 -8.57 6.31
CA ASP A 38 -12.79 -7.50 6.91
C ASP A 38 -11.88 -6.37 7.40
N GLY A 39 -12.44 -5.17 7.39
CA GLY A 39 -11.75 -3.97 7.87
C GLY A 39 -11.30 -3.05 6.74
N ILE A 40 -10.42 -2.14 7.10
CA ILE A 40 -9.90 -1.09 6.20
C ILE A 40 -8.44 -1.38 5.94
N HIS A 41 -8.04 -1.31 4.68
CA HIS A 41 -6.62 -1.31 4.33
C HIS A 41 -5.96 -0.03 4.85
N PRO A 42 -4.96 -0.12 5.77
CA PRO A 42 -4.22 1.03 6.26
C PRO A 42 -3.19 1.48 5.21
N TYR A 43 -3.68 2.05 4.10
CA TYR A 43 -2.86 2.44 2.97
C TYR A 43 -1.80 3.47 3.37
N LEU A 44 -0.55 3.23 3.01
CA LEU A 44 0.62 4.06 3.36
C LEU A 44 0.77 4.30 4.88
N ILE A 45 0.46 3.28 5.68
CA ILE A 45 0.79 3.23 7.10
C ILE A 45 1.93 2.21 7.28
N GLY A 46 3.16 2.71 7.28
CA GLY A 46 4.37 1.91 7.13
C GLY A 46 4.53 0.81 8.19
N GLU A 47 4.20 1.07 9.44
CA GLU A 47 4.28 0.06 10.49
C GLU A 47 3.29 -1.11 10.25
N SER A 48 2.10 -0.83 9.73
CA SER A 48 1.12 -1.87 9.38
C SER A 48 1.60 -2.74 8.23
N GLU A 49 2.12 -2.11 7.19
CA GLU A 49 2.66 -2.81 6.02
C GLU A 49 3.87 -3.68 6.41
N ALA A 50 4.82 -3.11 7.15
CA ALA A 50 6.03 -3.82 7.57
C ALA A 50 5.73 -5.03 8.47
N ARG A 51 4.78 -4.91 9.39
CA ARG A 51 4.35 -6.04 10.23
C ARG A 51 3.78 -7.17 9.37
N SER A 52 2.95 -6.86 8.37
CA SER A 52 2.39 -7.85 7.46
C SER A 52 3.49 -8.57 6.67
N VAL A 53 4.49 -7.84 6.19
CA VAL A 53 5.67 -8.43 5.52
C VAL A 53 6.43 -9.35 6.47
N LEU A 54 6.72 -8.93 7.68
CA LEU A 54 7.46 -9.73 8.66
C LEU A 54 6.69 -10.98 9.07
N ASP A 55 5.38 -10.86 9.27
CA ASP A 55 4.52 -11.99 9.61
C ASP A 55 4.36 -12.97 8.45
N SER A 56 4.40 -12.52 7.19
CA SER A 56 4.42 -13.42 6.04
C SER A 56 5.69 -14.30 6.01
N VAL A 57 6.84 -13.77 6.42
CA VAL A 57 8.07 -14.56 6.57
C VAL A 57 7.93 -15.60 7.67
N ARG A 58 7.32 -15.25 8.79
CA ARG A 58 7.01 -16.20 9.87
C ARG A 58 6.06 -17.30 9.39
N ALA A 59 4.98 -16.91 8.71
CA ALA A 59 4.02 -17.85 8.15
C ALA A 59 4.67 -18.83 7.17
N ALA A 60 5.56 -18.36 6.29
CA ALA A 60 6.30 -19.23 5.37
C ALA A 60 7.19 -20.24 6.10
N ARG A 61 7.74 -19.89 7.25
CA ARG A 61 8.56 -20.81 8.07
C ARG A 61 7.73 -21.86 8.80
N GLU A 62 6.48 -21.55 9.14
CA GLU A 62 5.56 -22.48 9.78
C GLU A 62 4.94 -23.50 8.80
N LEU A 63 4.97 -23.22 7.50
CA LEU A 63 4.46 -24.15 6.50
C LEU A 63 5.35 -25.41 6.42
N PRO A 64 4.77 -26.62 6.42
CA PRO A 64 5.54 -27.86 6.38
C PRO A 64 6.33 -27.97 5.07
N ASN A 65 7.53 -28.50 5.18
CA ASN A 65 8.43 -28.82 4.06
C ASN A 65 8.92 -27.61 3.22
N THR A 66 8.75 -26.36 3.67
CA THR A 66 9.28 -25.19 2.96
C THR A 66 10.81 -25.12 3.08
N GLY A 67 11.38 -25.52 4.21
CA GLY A 67 12.79 -25.30 4.51
C GLY A 67 13.16 -23.81 4.68
N ALA A 68 12.18 -22.94 4.85
CA ALA A 68 12.42 -21.50 5.01
C ALA A 68 13.27 -21.20 6.25
N SER A 69 14.39 -20.50 6.05
CA SER A 69 15.26 -20.06 7.13
C SER A 69 14.72 -18.80 7.80
N ASN A 70 15.36 -18.36 8.88
CA ASN A 70 15.04 -17.05 9.47
C ASN A 70 15.72 -15.88 8.75
N ARG A 71 16.56 -16.13 7.74
CA ARG A 71 17.21 -15.09 6.94
C ARG A 71 16.31 -14.70 5.78
N PHE A 72 16.07 -13.42 5.61
CA PHE A 72 15.24 -12.93 4.52
C PHE A 72 15.76 -11.58 3.99
N ALA A 73 15.46 -11.32 2.75
CA ALA A 73 15.53 -9.98 2.16
C ALA A 73 14.13 -9.53 1.78
N VAL A 74 13.89 -8.25 1.77
CA VAL A 74 12.63 -7.65 1.34
C VAL A 74 12.87 -6.75 0.14
N TRP A 75 11.94 -6.80 -0.81
CA TRP A 75 11.91 -5.85 -1.91
C TRP A 75 10.47 -5.46 -2.24
N GLY A 76 10.29 -4.29 -2.80
CA GLY A 76 8.99 -3.83 -3.24
C GLY A 76 9.06 -2.60 -4.13
N HIS A 77 7.98 -2.33 -4.83
CA HIS A 77 7.80 -1.18 -5.70
C HIS A 77 6.65 -0.31 -5.21
N SER A 78 6.75 1.02 -5.35
CA SER A 78 5.72 1.98 -4.97
C SER A 78 5.30 1.80 -3.49
N GLN A 79 4.04 1.48 -3.18
CA GLN A 79 3.59 1.10 -1.84
C GLN A 79 4.42 -0.05 -1.26
N GLY A 80 4.74 -1.07 -2.06
CA GLY A 80 5.62 -2.17 -1.63
C GLY A 80 7.05 -1.70 -1.33
N GLY A 81 7.53 -0.67 -2.01
CA GLY A 81 8.80 -0.01 -1.71
C GLY A 81 8.78 0.70 -0.35
N HIS A 82 7.70 1.39 -0.04
CA HIS A 82 7.44 1.97 1.27
C HIS A 82 7.42 0.89 2.37
N ALA A 83 6.67 -0.18 2.15
CA ALA A 83 6.63 -1.33 3.05
C ALA A 83 8.02 -1.96 3.26
N ALA A 84 8.85 -2.05 2.21
CA ALA A 84 10.20 -2.59 2.31
C ALA A 84 11.11 -1.72 3.18
N LEU A 85 11.04 -0.39 3.04
CA LEU A 85 11.79 0.54 3.89
C LEU A 85 11.36 0.45 5.35
N TYR A 86 10.06 0.47 5.63
CA TYR A 86 9.53 0.29 6.98
C TYR A 86 9.85 -1.09 7.57
N THR A 87 9.89 -2.14 6.74
CA THR A 87 10.37 -3.44 7.18
C THR A 87 11.82 -3.35 7.68
N GLY A 88 12.68 -2.61 6.97
CA GLY A 88 14.05 -2.33 7.41
C GLY A 88 14.13 -1.64 8.77
N GLU A 89 13.25 -0.68 8.98
CA GLU A 89 13.21 0.11 10.23
C GLU A 89 12.70 -0.71 11.43
N VAL A 90 11.65 -1.50 11.25
CA VAL A 90 10.97 -2.14 12.38
C VAL A 90 11.39 -3.59 12.64
N ALA A 91 12.09 -4.25 11.72
CA ALA A 91 12.40 -5.68 11.79
C ALA A 91 13.08 -6.07 13.11
N ALA A 92 14.10 -5.35 13.53
CA ALA A 92 14.83 -5.66 14.76
C ALA A 92 13.96 -5.56 16.03
N ARG A 93 12.98 -4.65 16.02
CA ARG A 93 12.07 -4.42 17.16
C ARG A 93 10.89 -5.39 17.15
N TYR A 94 10.27 -5.58 15.97
CA TYR A 94 9.04 -6.36 15.84
C TYR A 94 9.29 -7.86 15.66
N ALA A 95 10.34 -8.22 14.94
CA ALA A 95 10.66 -9.60 14.59
C ALA A 95 12.13 -9.97 14.92
N PRO A 96 12.53 -9.92 16.20
CA PRO A 96 13.91 -10.22 16.61
C PRO A 96 14.31 -11.68 16.34
N ASP A 97 13.35 -12.55 16.08
CA ASP A 97 13.53 -13.95 15.67
C ASP A 97 13.95 -14.11 14.20
N LEU A 98 13.76 -13.05 13.39
CA LEU A 98 14.12 -13.01 11.98
C LEU A 98 15.43 -12.24 11.77
N LYS A 99 16.11 -12.55 10.68
CA LYS A 99 17.37 -11.91 10.28
C LYS A 99 17.23 -11.24 8.91
N LEU A 100 16.90 -9.97 8.89
CA LEU A 100 16.92 -9.19 7.67
C LEU A 100 18.33 -9.04 7.13
N VAL A 101 18.56 -9.37 5.85
CA VAL A 101 19.87 -9.32 5.21
C VAL A 101 19.95 -8.34 4.05
N GLY A 102 18.83 -7.78 3.63
CA GLY A 102 18.80 -6.77 2.57
C GLY A 102 17.42 -6.17 2.41
N VAL A 103 17.39 -4.90 2.00
CA VAL A 103 16.19 -4.14 1.63
C VAL A 103 16.42 -3.56 0.24
N ALA A 104 15.47 -3.74 -0.65
CA ALA A 104 15.45 -3.10 -1.95
C ALA A 104 14.09 -2.42 -2.17
N ALA A 105 14.11 -1.12 -2.42
CA ALA A 105 12.91 -0.32 -2.65
C ALA A 105 13.01 0.35 -4.02
N ALA A 106 12.06 0.06 -4.89
CA ALA A 106 11.95 0.67 -6.21
C ALA A 106 10.83 1.71 -6.18
N ALA A 107 11.16 2.96 -6.52
CA ALA A 107 10.23 4.08 -6.53
C ALA A 107 9.30 4.08 -5.29
N PRO A 108 9.82 4.02 -4.06
CA PRO A 108 9.01 3.93 -2.85
C PRO A 108 8.16 5.19 -2.68
N ALA A 109 6.96 5.03 -2.13
CA ALA A 109 6.12 6.14 -1.72
C ALA A 109 6.70 6.78 -0.44
N THR A 110 7.63 7.69 -0.61
CA THR A 110 8.32 8.42 0.47
C THR A 110 8.14 9.92 0.31
N TYR A 111 8.52 10.70 1.32
CA TYR A 111 8.30 12.15 1.33
C TYR A 111 6.83 12.48 1.03
N LEU A 112 5.93 11.84 1.80
CA LEU A 112 4.50 11.87 1.50
C LEU A 112 3.91 13.30 1.47
N VAL A 113 4.43 14.24 2.26
CA VAL A 113 3.99 15.64 2.21
C VAL A 113 4.28 16.21 0.83
N GLU A 114 5.51 16.06 0.33
CA GLU A 114 5.94 16.55 -0.97
C GLU A 114 5.23 15.81 -2.11
N LEU A 115 5.04 14.49 -1.95
CA LEU A 115 4.34 13.67 -2.92
C LEU A 115 2.89 14.14 -3.11
N PHE A 116 2.20 14.50 -2.04
CA PHE A 116 0.81 14.94 -2.07
C PHE A 116 0.64 16.46 -2.27
N ASP A 117 1.67 17.28 -2.03
CA ASP A 117 1.67 18.74 -2.31
C ASP A 117 2.08 19.06 -3.75
N ALA A 118 2.60 18.09 -4.49
CA ALA A 118 2.94 18.29 -5.89
C ALA A 118 1.66 18.50 -6.73
N ASP A 119 1.37 19.74 -7.04
CA ASP A 119 0.11 20.23 -7.61
C ASP A 119 -0.41 19.49 -8.88
N GLU A 120 0.39 18.61 -9.51
CA GLU A 120 0.01 17.98 -10.78
C GLU A 120 0.52 16.54 -10.99
N SER A 121 1.28 15.93 -10.07
CA SER A 121 1.97 14.67 -10.37
C SER A 121 1.39 13.43 -9.67
N THR A 122 0.62 13.60 -8.61
CA THR A 122 -0.02 12.48 -7.92
C THR A 122 -1.40 12.23 -8.52
N SER A 123 -1.63 11.04 -9.02
CA SER A 123 -2.94 10.69 -9.58
C SER A 123 -4.03 10.75 -8.51
N GLN A 124 -5.23 11.16 -8.91
CA GLN A 124 -6.33 11.43 -7.97
C GLN A 124 -6.86 10.17 -7.31
N ASP A 125 -6.65 9.00 -7.93
CA ASP A 125 -6.96 7.70 -7.36
C ASP A 125 -6.12 7.41 -6.10
N LEU A 126 -4.81 7.65 -6.14
CA LEU A 126 -3.95 7.48 -4.96
C LEU A 126 -4.32 8.42 -3.82
N VAL A 127 -4.67 9.66 -4.15
CA VAL A 127 -5.18 10.62 -3.17
C VAL A 127 -6.50 10.15 -2.57
N ALA A 128 -7.43 9.67 -3.40
CA ALA A 128 -8.74 9.18 -2.95
C ALA A 128 -8.60 7.93 -2.06
N MET A 129 -7.77 6.96 -2.45
CA MET A 129 -7.49 5.76 -1.65
C MET A 129 -6.90 6.12 -0.29
N THR A 130 -5.91 7.02 -0.28
CA THR A 130 -5.25 7.47 0.95
C THR A 130 -6.23 8.19 1.88
N VAL A 131 -6.98 9.16 1.37
CA VAL A 131 -7.95 9.93 2.14
C VAL A 131 -9.05 9.01 2.69
N LEU A 132 -9.57 8.07 1.88
CA LEU A 132 -10.57 7.10 2.37
C LEU A 132 -10.01 6.24 3.51
N SER A 133 -8.80 5.71 3.35
CA SER A 133 -8.14 4.90 4.39
C SER A 133 -7.97 5.69 5.68
N TRP A 134 -7.36 6.86 5.60
CA TRP A 134 -7.01 7.63 6.78
C TRP A 134 -8.21 8.28 7.47
N THR A 135 -9.25 8.71 6.74
CA THR A 135 -10.50 9.19 7.33
C THR A 135 -11.12 8.11 8.22
N ARG A 136 -11.13 6.87 7.74
CA ARG A 136 -11.68 5.75 8.49
C ARG A 136 -10.81 5.37 9.69
N LEU A 137 -9.48 5.32 9.53
CA LEU A 137 -8.55 5.05 10.62
C LEU A 137 -8.65 6.09 11.75
N LYS A 138 -8.97 7.34 11.41
CA LYS A 138 -9.14 8.44 12.37
C LYS A 138 -10.60 8.67 12.80
N ASN A 139 -11.54 7.84 12.33
CA ASN A 139 -12.98 8.02 12.56
C ASN A 139 -13.49 9.41 12.16
N ILE A 140 -12.98 9.96 11.07
CA ILE A 140 -13.41 11.24 10.52
C ILE A 140 -14.46 10.96 9.45
N PRO A 141 -15.65 11.59 9.50
CA PRO A 141 -16.62 11.46 8.42
C PRO A 141 -16.04 11.95 7.10
N VAL A 142 -16.12 11.14 6.05
CA VAL A 142 -15.62 11.50 4.70
C VAL A 142 -16.22 12.80 4.22
N ALA A 143 -17.49 13.06 4.55
CA ALA A 143 -18.19 14.31 4.22
C ALA A 143 -17.54 15.59 4.81
N ASN A 144 -16.67 15.47 5.81
CA ASN A 144 -15.91 16.59 6.33
C ASN A 144 -14.70 16.96 5.45
N VAL A 145 -14.27 16.05 4.58
CA VAL A 145 -13.02 16.15 3.81
C VAL A 145 -13.30 16.27 2.31
N VAL A 146 -14.33 15.58 1.82
CA VAL A 146 -14.68 15.52 0.40
C VAL A 146 -15.84 16.44 0.10
N GLU A 147 -15.77 17.14 -1.03
CA GLU A 147 -16.84 18.01 -1.51
C GLU A 147 -18.08 17.18 -1.88
N PRO A 148 -19.31 17.64 -1.55
CA PRO A 148 -20.53 16.87 -1.78
C PRO A 148 -20.72 16.42 -3.24
N GLN A 149 -20.37 17.27 -4.19
CA GLN A 149 -20.49 16.98 -5.62
C GLN A 149 -19.50 15.92 -6.12
N ALA A 150 -18.37 15.74 -5.41
CA ALA A 150 -17.35 14.77 -5.76
C ALA A 150 -17.51 13.41 -5.05
N MET A 151 -18.42 13.32 -4.08
CA MET A 151 -18.54 12.15 -3.18
C MET A 151 -18.71 10.83 -3.94
N SER A 152 -19.54 10.79 -4.98
CA SER A 152 -19.79 9.55 -5.74
C SER A 152 -18.57 9.09 -6.51
N ALA A 153 -17.88 10.01 -7.17
CA ALA A 153 -16.64 9.71 -7.90
C ALA A 153 -15.54 9.30 -6.92
N PHE A 154 -15.38 10.04 -5.83
CA PHE A 154 -14.42 9.73 -4.78
C PHE A 154 -14.60 8.30 -4.22
N GLU A 155 -15.84 7.92 -3.89
CA GLU A 155 -16.10 6.58 -3.35
C GLU A 155 -15.88 5.47 -4.38
N ALA A 156 -16.15 5.71 -5.66
CA ALA A 156 -15.88 4.77 -6.73
C ALA A 156 -14.36 4.57 -6.88
N THR A 157 -13.63 5.66 -7.15
CA THR A 157 -12.18 5.66 -7.36
C THR A 157 -11.42 5.10 -6.15
N ALA A 158 -11.78 5.50 -4.93
CA ALA A 158 -11.09 5.05 -3.72
C ALA A 158 -11.31 3.55 -3.39
N ARG A 159 -12.20 2.87 -4.10
CA ARG A 159 -12.48 1.43 -3.95
C ARG A 159 -12.01 0.59 -5.13
N ASP A 160 -11.47 1.23 -6.14
CA ASP A 160 -10.93 0.50 -7.29
C ASP A 160 -9.70 -0.33 -6.90
N CYS A 161 -9.53 -1.43 -7.59
CA CYS A 161 -8.40 -2.33 -7.40
C CYS A 161 -7.43 -2.14 -8.57
N ILE A 162 -6.14 -2.08 -8.29
CA ILE A 162 -5.10 -2.00 -9.33
C ILE A 162 -4.64 -3.43 -9.61
N GLU A 163 -5.35 -4.16 -10.47
CA GLU A 163 -5.14 -5.59 -10.70
C GLU A 163 -4.72 -5.93 -12.14
N SER A 164 -5.09 -5.09 -13.12
CA SER A 164 -4.88 -5.36 -14.54
C SER A 164 -4.88 -4.09 -15.38
N VAL A 165 -4.45 -4.22 -16.65
CA VAL A 165 -4.50 -3.11 -17.61
C VAL A 165 -5.94 -2.60 -17.83
N SER A 166 -6.92 -3.50 -17.88
CA SER A 166 -8.33 -3.11 -18.03
C SER A 166 -8.88 -2.34 -16.82
N GLU A 167 -8.30 -2.51 -15.65
CA GLU A 167 -8.69 -1.76 -14.46
C GLU A 167 -8.04 -0.39 -14.40
N PHE A 168 -6.87 -0.20 -15.00
CA PHE A 168 -6.34 1.15 -15.21
C PHE A 168 -7.30 2.01 -16.03
N GLU A 169 -7.88 1.46 -17.12
CA GLU A 169 -8.87 2.17 -17.92
C GLU A 169 -10.14 2.51 -17.10
N LYS A 170 -10.54 1.63 -16.19
CA LYS A 170 -11.67 1.87 -15.28
C LYS A 170 -11.33 2.96 -14.27
N ILE A 171 -10.16 2.88 -13.64
CA ILE A 171 -9.68 3.88 -12.68
C ILE A 171 -9.63 5.26 -13.35
N GLU A 172 -9.01 5.37 -14.53
CA GLU A 172 -8.92 6.60 -15.31
C GLU A 172 -10.29 7.21 -15.60
N LYS A 173 -11.29 6.37 -15.88
CA LYS A 173 -12.66 6.80 -16.08
C LYS A 173 -13.31 7.28 -14.77
N ASP A 174 -13.12 6.55 -13.69
CA ASP A 174 -13.75 6.85 -12.39
C ASP A 174 -13.10 8.06 -11.71
N GLU A 175 -11.79 8.30 -11.91
CA GLU A 175 -11.10 9.49 -11.39
C GLU A 175 -11.30 10.74 -12.26
N SER A 176 -11.70 10.61 -13.52
CA SER A 176 -11.87 11.74 -14.44
C SER A 176 -12.71 12.91 -13.87
N PRO A 177 -13.82 12.68 -13.12
CA PRO A 177 -14.55 13.76 -12.47
C PRO A 177 -13.75 14.44 -11.33
N LEU A 178 -12.75 13.75 -10.74
CA LEU A 178 -11.91 14.30 -9.68
C LEU A 178 -10.81 15.20 -10.25
N GLN A 179 -10.36 14.94 -11.47
CA GLN A 179 -9.33 15.72 -12.16
C GLN A 179 -9.80 17.13 -12.55
N SER A 180 -11.11 17.31 -12.75
CA SER A 180 -11.70 18.54 -13.25
C SER A 180 -11.87 19.65 -12.22
N GLY A 181 -11.52 19.43 -10.97
CA GLY A 181 -11.70 20.41 -9.90
C GLY A 181 -11.18 19.92 -8.54
N GLN A 182 -11.15 20.86 -7.61
CA GLN A 182 -10.79 20.54 -6.23
C GLN A 182 -11.90 19.67 -5.61
N PHE A 183 -11.63 18.39 -5.41
CA PHE A 183 -12.59 17.47 -4.80
C PHE A 183 -12.47 17.38 -3.27
N LEU A 184 -11.37 17.87 -2.70
CA LEU A 184 -11.13 17.91 -1.26
C LEU A 184 -11.41 19.32 -0.72
N LYS A 185 -12.09 19.39 0.42
CA LYS A 185 -12.34 20.63 1.18
C LYS A 185 -11.08 21.17 1.84
N VAL A 186 -10.11 20.29 2.06
CA VAL A 186 -8.83 20.60 2.70
C VAL A 186 -7.70 19.99 1.90
N ASP A 187 -6.57 20.67 1.88
CA ASP A 187 -5.33 20.12 1.31
C ASP A 187 -4.68 19.20 2.36
N PRO A 188 -4.57 17.89 2.09
CA PRO A 188 -4.02 16.96 3.06
C PRO A 188 -2.55 17.24 3.40
N ALA A 189 -1.77 17.78 2.47
CA ALA A 189 -0.37 18.12 2.70
C ALA A 189 -0.20 19.33 3.65
N LYS A 190 -1.24 20.13 3.83
CA LYS A 190 -1.21 21.38 4.61
C LYS A 190 -2.04 21.32 5.90
N ALA A 191 -2.94 20.34 6.02
CA ALA A 191 -3.90 20.30 7.14
C ALA A 191 -3.72 19.04 8.00
N ASP A 192 -3.81 19.21 9.34
CA ASP A 192 -3.92 18.10 10.26
C ASP A 192 -5.34 17.48 10.25
N PRO A 193 -5.45 16.19 10.50
CA PRO A 193 -4.39 15.25 10.93
C PRO A 193 -3.56 14.64 9.78
N TRP A 194 -3.87 14.96 8.52
CA TRP A 194 -3.29 14.35 7.32
C TRP A 194 -1.79 14.59 7.24
N LYS A 195 -1.39 15.84 7.38
CA LYS A 195 0.03 16.22 7.39
C LYS A 195 0.81 15.49 8.48
N GLY A 196 0.25 15.38 9.68
CA GLY A 196 0.84 14.63 10.77
C GLY A 196 1.00 13.14 10.45
N ILE A 197 0.02 12.53 9.76
CA ILE A 197 0.12 11.14 9.30
C ILE A 197 1.22 11.00 8.25
N MET A 198 1.29 11.91 7.28
CA MET A 198 2.33 11.91 6.24
C MET A 198 3.73 11.99 6.83
N LEU A 199 3.96 12.95 7.74
CA LEU A 199 5.24 13.13 8.41
C LEU A 199 5.66 11.93 9.27
N HIS A 200 4.71 11.14 9.75
CA HIS A 200 4.98 9.93 10.52
C HIS A 200 5.24 8.70 9.65
N ASN A 201 4.82 8.73 8.39
CA ASN A 201 4.89 7.61 7.44
C ASN A 201 5.73 7.96 6.19
N THR A 202 6.73 8.79 6.34
CA THR A 202 7.58 9.25 5.23
C THR A 202 8.94 8.57 5.20
#